data_26bdd90738620dc7a5c23cbf2c3fe8e1
#
_entry.id   26bdd90738620dc7a5c23cbf2c3fe8e1
#
_cell.length_a   1.000
_cell.length_b   1.000
_cell.length_c   1.000
_cell.angle_alpha   90.00
_cell.angle_beta   90.00
_cell.angle_gamma   90.00
#
_symmetry.space_group_name_H-M   'P 1'
#
loop_
_entity.id
_entity.type
_entity.pdbx_description
1 polymer ?
#
loop_
_entity_poly.entity_id
_entity_poly.type
_entity_poly.pdbx_seq_one_letter_code
_entity_poly.pdbx_strand_id
1 'polypeptide(L)'
;QWQALDQAVRTLGRGLLVLGGDESYALGGYRGTLLEELLPVTIDVRDRQRMPSLSLVICIDKSGSMTAGQFGTTRIEVAKEAAMSATEVLGPHDNIGVIGFDDTAKWVVPFQDVQNLSDIQSMIGTLRADGGTAFYSALDEAYRALSAAQTPQKHVIFLSDGQPADAGFEEIVLAMRKSG
;
A
#
# COMPACT_ATOMS: atom_id res chain seq x y z
N GLN A 1 -9.45 23.67 32.06
CA GLN A 1 -9.10 22.25 32.31
C GLN A 1 -7.59 22.02 32.28
N TRP A 2 -6.86 22.55 31.28
CA TRP A 2 -5.40 22.36 31.14
C TRP A 2 -4.58 22.95 32.29
N GLN A 3 -4.97 24.14 32.82
CA GLN A 3 -4.32 24.78 33.96
C GLN A 3 -4.43 23.96 35.26
N ALA A 4 -5.55 23.28 35.47
CA ALA A 4 -5.74 22.41 36.62
C ALA A 4 -4.86 21.17 36.53
N LEU A 5 -4.66 20.63 35.31
CA LEU A 5 -3.75 19.52 35.06
C LEU A 5 -2.29 19.92 35.33
N ASP A 6 -1.85 21.07 34.84
CA ASP A 6 -0.53 21.63 35.08
C ASP A 6 -0.25 21.80 36.58
N GLN A 7 -1.19 22.41 37.31
CA GLN A 7 -1.07 22.58 38.76
C GLN A 7 -0.99 21.23 39.48
N ALA A 8 -1.79 20.25 39.07
CA ALA A 8 -1.77 18.93 39.69
C ALA A 8 -0.43 18.23 39.51
N VAL A 9 0.14 18.30 38.32
CA VAL A 9 1.41 17.62 37.99
C VAL A 9 2.60 18.39 38.55
N ARG A 10 2.75 19.68 38.21
CA ARG A 10 3.96 20.46 38.53
C ARG A 10 3.97 20.98 39.97
N THR A 11 2.83 21.39 40.50
CA THR A 11 2.76 22.00 41.85
C THR A 11 2.45 20.98 42.94
N LEU A 12 1.52 20.06 42.68
CA LEU A 12 1.09 19.07 43.66
C LEU A 12 1.81 17.75 43.55
N GLY A 13 2.73 17.59 42.58
CA GLY A 13 3.56 16.40 42.39
C GLY A 13 2.77 15.12 42.07
N ARG A 14 1.61 15.24 41.43
CA ARG A 14 0.77 14.10 41.08
C ARG A 14 1.27 13.44 39.79
N GLY A 15 1.16 12.12 39.73
CA GLY A 15 1.47 11.37 38.50
C GLY A 15 0.42 11.59 37.42
N LEU A 16 0.87 11.72 36.18
CA LEU A 16 0.04 11.77 34.99
C LEU A 16 0.22 10.50 34.16
N LEU A 17 -0.86 9.79 33.90
CA LEU A 17 -0.90 8.66 32.97
C LEU A 17 -1.77 9.04 31.78
N VAL A 18 -1.19 9.01 30.58
CA VAL A 18 -1.91 9.28 29.33
C VAL A 18 -1.98 8.00 28.52
N LEU A 19 -3.21 7.58 28.21
CA LEU A 19 -3.48 6.43 27.35
C LEU A 19 -4.04 6.94 26.03
N GLY A 20 -3.47 6.51 24.94
CA GLY A 20 -3.86 6.91 23.59
C GLY A 20 -4.22 5.71 22.72
N GLY A 21 -5.04 5.93 21.70
CA GLY A 21 -5.33 5.01 20.61
C GLY A 21 -4.56 5.40 19.34
N ASP A 22 -4.91 4.79 18.22
CA ASP A 22 -4.20 4.92 16.93
C ASP A 22 -4.15 6.37 16.39
N GLU A 23 -5.13 7.19 16.70
CA GLU A 23 -5.20 8.60 16.30
C GLU A 23 -4.72 9.57 17.41
N SER A 24 -4.06 9.06 18.45
CA SER A 24 -3.58 9.86 19.56
C SER A 24 -2.17 10.40 19.33
N TYR A 25 -1.67 11.21 20.25
CA TYR A 25 -0.35 11.87 20.20
C TYR A 25 -0.19 12.73 18.93
N ALA A 26 0.63 12.29 18.02
CA ALA A 26 0.96 13.04 16.81
C ALA A 26 -0.23 13.36 15.90
N LEU A 27 -1.17 12.42 15.76
CA LEU A 27 -2.39 12.58 14.96
C LEU A 27 -3.48 13.37 15.70
N GLY A 28 -3.44 13.35 17.04
CA GLY A 28 -4.45 14.01 17.89
C GLY A 28 -4.31 15.52 18.01
N GLY A 29 -3.35 16.15 17.30
CA GLY A 29 -3.19 17.61 17.28
C GLY A 29 -2.69 18.21 18.60
N TYR A 30 -2.02 17.46 19.46
CA TYR A 30 -1.51 17.92 20.76
C TYR A 30 -0.18 18.68 20.69
N ARG A 31 0.38 18.90 19.51
CA ARG A 31 1.63 19.65 19.32
C ARG A 31 1.47 21.10 19.76
N GLY A 32 2.41 21.61 20.53
CA GLY A 32 2.38 22.98 21.10
C GLY A 32 1.33 23.17 22.19
N THR A 33 0.76 22.09 22.72
CA THR A 33 -0.20 22.18 23.84
C THR A 33 0.49 21.94 25.18
N LEU A 34 -0.16 22.35 26.26
CA LEU A 34 0.28 22.09 27.62
C LEU A 34 0.48 20.58 27.91
N LEU A 35 -0.26 19.72 27.22
CA LEU A 35 -0.11 18.27 27.35
C LEU A 35 1.30 17.83 26.88
N GLU A 36 1.76 18.33 25.76
CA GLU A 36 3.11 18.05 25.28
C GLU A 36 4.20 18.47 26.26
N GLU A 37 4.01 19.65 26.91
CA GLU A 37 4.96 20.14 27.89
C GLU A 37 4.99 19.32 29.20
N LEU A 38 3.89 18.63 29.53
CA LEU A 38 3.76 17.78 30.71
C LEU A 38 4.25 16.35 30.49
N LEU A 39 4.33 15.91 29.23
CA LEU A 39 4.77 14.57 28.88
C LEU A 39 6.31 14.50 28.80
N PRO A 40 6.94 13.36 29.20
CA PRO A 40 8.37 13.14 29.07
C PRO A 40 8.79 12.80 27.63
N VAL A 41 7.91 13.03 26.64
CA VAL A 41 8.11 12.71 25.23
C VAL A 41 7.71 13.88 24.36
N THR A 42 8.44 14.12 23.29
CA THR A 42 8.08 15.14 22.29
C THR A 42 7.07 14.59 21.32
N ILE A 43 5.96 15.29 21.10
CA ILE A 43 4.92 14.92 20.13
C ILE A 43 5.31 15.43 18.71
N ASP A 44 6.58 15.51 18.41
CA ASP A 44 7.06 15.94 17.09
C ASP A 44 7.21 14.72 16.18
N VAL A 45 6.30 14.61 15.21
CA VAL A 45 6.40 13.58 14.15
C VAL A 45 7.44 14.04 13.13
N ARG A 46 8.68 14.20 13.56
CA ARG A 46 9.80 14.47 12.62
C ARG A 46 9.99 13.33 11.63
N ASP A 47 9.51 12.13 11.97
CA ASP A 47 9.68 10.93 11.16
C ASP A 47 8.56 10.66 10.12
N ARG A 48 7.49 11.47 10.03
CA ARG A 48 6.58 11.37 8.86
C ARG A 48 7.27 11.66 7.53
N GLN A 49 8.38 12.38 7.55
CA GLN A 49 9.22 12.63 6.36
C GLN A 49 10.20 11.50 6.05
N ARG A 50 10.23 10.44 6.88
CA ARG A 50 11.12 9.29 6.73
C ARG A 50 10.38 7.95 6.69
N MET A 51 9.13 7.92 6.24
CA MET A 51 8.65 6.63 5.76
C MET A 51 9.54 6.25 4.56
N PRO A 52 10.22 5.11 4.64
CA PRO A 52 11.03 4.68 3.51
C PRO A 52 10.11 4.57 2.29
N SER A 53 10.54 5.14 1.18
CA SER A 53 9.77 5.09 -0.06
C SER A 53 9.51 3.64 -0.47
N LEU A 54 8.31 3.40 -0.95
CA LEU A 54 7.80 2.09 -1.34
C LEU A 54 7.71 2.00 -2.86
N SER A 55 8.12 0.88 -3.42
CA SER A 55 7.76 0.49 -4.78
C SER A 55 6.75 -0.63 -4.74
N LEU A 56 5.57 -0.37 -5.27
CA LEU A 56 4.46 -1.32 -5.32
C LEU A 56 4.16 -1.73 -6.75
N VAL A 57 4.09 -3.02 -7.01
CA VAL A 57 3.53 -3.56 -8.25
C VAL A 57 2.29 -4.39 -7.92
N ILE A 58 1.17 -4.08 -8.55
CA ILE A 58 -0.07 -4.83 -8.41
C ILE A 58 -0.29 -5.64 -9.68
N CYS A 59 -0.34 -6.96 -9.55
CA CYS A 59 -0.65 -7.88 -10.63
C CYS A 59 -2.11 -8.31 -10.50
N ILE A 60 -2.93 -8.02 -11.50
CA ILE A 60 -4.37 -8.31 -11.52
C ILE A 60 -4.64 -9.35 -12.58
N ASP A 61 -5.15 -10.48 -12.14
CA ASP A 61 -5.68 -11.53 -13.00
C ASP A 61 -6.88 -11.01 -13.78
N LYS A 62 -6.81 -11.11 -15.09
CA LYS A 62 -7.94 -10.78 -15.97
C LYS A 62 -8.42 -11.98 -16.79
N SER A 63 -8.14 -13.20 -16.30
CA SER A 63 -8.65 -14.44 -16.92
C SER A 63 -10.17 -14.49 -16.96
N GLY A 64 -10.70 -15.36 -17.82
CA GLY A 64 -12.14 -15.52 -18.01
C GLY A 64 -12.91 -15.86 -16.73
N SER A 65 -12.28 -16.57 -15.75
CA SER A 65 -12.88 -16.89 -14.44
C SER A 65 -13.20 -15.64 -13.60
N MET A 66 -12.46 -14.55 -13.82
CA MET A 66 -12.67 -13.26 -13.13
C MET A 66 -13.97 -12.55 -13.54
N THR A 67 -14.67 -13.03 -14.59
CA THR A 67 -16.03 -12.58 -14.93
C THR A 67 -17.09 -13.12 -13.97
N ALA A 68 -16.80 -14.22 -13.27
CA ALA A 68 -17.72 -14.76 -12.27
C ALA A 68 -17.88 -13.78 -11.09
N GLY A 69 -19.05 -13.79 -10.47
CA GLY A 69 -19.31 -12.90 -9.35
C GLY A 69 -20.56 -13.29 -8.58
N GLN A 70 -20.86 -12.53 -7.54
CA GLN A 70 -22.07 -12.67 -6.72
C GLN A 70 -22.71 -11.29 -6.52
N PHE A 71 -24.02 -11.26 -6.36
CA PHE A 71 -24.79 -10.03 -6.10
C PHE A 71 -24.58 -8.90 -7.11
N GLY A 72 -24.27 -9.23 -8.38
CA GLY A 72 -24.10 -8.24 -9.45
C GLY A 72 -22.70 -7.65 -9.57
N THR A 73 -21.75 -8.04 -8.71
CA THR A 73 -20.35 -7.61 -8.77
C THR A 73 -19.47 -8.78 -9.21
N THR A 74 -18.63 -8.57 -10.21
CA THR A 74 -17.68 -9.57 -10.70
C THR A 74 -16.38 -9.54 -9.91
N ARG A 75 -15.60 -10.65 -9.93
CA ARG A 75 -14.30 -10.73 -9.26
C ARG A 75 -13.32 -9.68 -9.79
N ILE A 76 -13.34 -9.40 -11.10
CA ILE A 76 -12.50 -8.35 -11.67
C ILE A 76 -12.84 -6.96 -11.11
N GLU A 77 -14.13 -6.66 -10.88
CA GLU A 77 -14.52 -5.39 -10.26
C GLU A 77 -14.02 -5.29 -8.82
N VAL A 78 -14.11 -6.37 -8.03
CA VAL A 78 -13.56 -6.41 -6.67
C VAL A 78 -12.04 -6.23 -6.68
N ALA A 79 -11.34 -6.90 -7.61
CA ALA A 79 -9.88 -6.75 -7.73
C ALA A 79 -9.48 -5.32 -8.13
N LYS A 80 -10.23 -4.68 -9.01
CA LYS A 80 -10.02 -3.27 -9.38
C LYS A 80 -10.22 -2.33 -8.19
N GLU A 81 -11.29 -2.50 -7.42
CA GLU A 81 -11.53 -1.71 -6.20
C GLU A 81 -10.41 -1.91 -5.17
N ALA A 82 -9.99 -3.16 -4.94
CA ALA A 82 -8.87 -3.45 -4.04
C ALA A 82 -7.57 -2.78 -4.50
N ALA A 83 -7.28 -2.83 -5.82
CA ALA A 83 -6.11 -2.18 -6.38
C ALA A 83 -6.18 -0.65 -6.26
N MET A 84 -7.34 -0.03 -6.52
CA MET A 84 -7.53 1.40 -6.36
C MET A 84 -7.35 1.81 -4.90
N SER A 85 -7.94 1.09 -3.95
CA SER A 85 -7.77 1.36 -2.51
C SER A 85 -6.32 1.22 -2.06
N ALA A 86 -5.57 0.25 -2.60
CA ALA A 86 -4.14 0.12 -2.32
C ALA A 86 -3.33 1.33 -2.82
N THR A 87 -3.78 2.03 -3.86
CA THR A 87 -3.09 3.25 -4.33
C THR A 87 -3.29 4.46 -3.41
N GLU A 88 -4.36 4.50 -2.63
CA GLU A 88 -4.71 5.65 -1.77
C GLU A 88 -3.74 5.84 -0.59
N VAL A 89 -3.05 4.77 -0.18
CA VAL A 89 -2.07 4.84 0.92
C VAL A 89 -0.68 5.27 0.45
N LEU A 90 -0.46 5.35 -0.87
CA LEU A 90 0.83 5.74 -1.45
C LEU A 90 1.03 7.25 -1.42
N GLY A 91 2.26 7.67 -1.16
CA GLY A 91 2.69 9.05 -1.17
C GLY A 91 3.44 9.44 -2.46
N PRO A 92 3.76 10.74 -2.62
CA PRO A 92 4.41 11.25 -3.84
C PRO A 92 5.87 10.77 -4.03
N HIS A 93 6.45 10.10 -3.05
CA HIS A 93 7.80 9.51 -3.09
C HIS A 93 7.78 8.00 -3.32
N ASP A 94 6.59 7.43 -3.49
CA ASP A 94 6.41 6.02 -3.77
C ASP A 94 6.29 5.78 -5.28
N ASN A 95 6.59 4.55 -5.69
CA ASN A 95 6.39 4.11 -7.06
C ASN A 95 5.23 3.11 -7.14
N ILE A 96 4.50 3.18 -8.22
CA ILE A 96 3.38 2.28 -8.52
C ILE A 96 3.49 1.74 -9.94
N GLY A 97 3.17 0.49 -10.11
CA GLY A 97 2.90 -0.13 -11.40
C GLY A 97 1.74 -1.10 -11.29
N VAL A 98 0.91 -1.21 -12.32
CA VAL A 98 -0.18 -2.18 -12.36
C VAL A 98 -0.08 -3.02 -13.62
N ILE A 99 -0.03 -4.33 -13.44
CA ILE A 99 0.03 -5.32 -14.51
C ILE A 99 -1.32 -6.03 -14.56
N GLY A 100 -1.96 -6.02 -15.71
CA GLY A 100 -3.05 -6.94 -16.01
C GLY A 100 -2.51 -8.16 -16.74
N PHE A 101 -2.85 -9.37 -16.30
CA PHE A 101 -2.37 -10.58 -16.94
C PHE A 101 -3.48 -11.58 -17.25
N ASP A 102 -3.30 -12.27 -18.34
CA ASP A 102 -4.07 -13.42 -18.82
C ASP A 102 -3.08 -14.51 -19.27
N ASP A 103 -3.02 -14.82 -20.55
CA ASP A 103 -1.95 -15.62 -21.15
C ASP A 103 -0.64 -14.84 -21.29
N THR A 104 -0.72 -13.52 -21.14
CA THR A 104 0.40 -12.57 -21.20
C THR A 104 0.27 -11.48 -20.15
N ALA A 105 1.41 -10.92 -19.75
CA ALA A 105 1.42 -9.75 -18.86
C ALA A 105 1.49 -8.45 -19.67
N LYS A 106 0.69 -7.45 -19.27
CA LYS A 106 0.73 -6.11 -19.86
C LYS A 106 0.61 -5.04 -18.77
N TRP A 107 1.45 -4.03 -18.85
CA TRP A 107 1.33 -2.87 -17.99
C TRP A 107 0.05 -2.08 -18.32
N VAL A 108 -0.85 -1.99 -17.34
CA VAL A 108 -2.03 -1.13 -17.36
C VAL A 108 -1.65 0.25 -16.87
N VAL A 109 -0.90 0.30 -15.77
CA VAL A 109 -0.21 1.50 -15.29
C VAL A 109 1.28 1.21 -15.40
N PRO A 110 2.04 1.91 -16.25
CA PRO A 110 3.49 1.79 -16.32
C PRO A 110 4.11 2.06 -14.94
N PHE A 111 5.22 1.39 -14.63
CA PHE A 111 5.91 1.60 -13.37
C PHE A 111 6.47 3.03 -13.31
N GLN A 112 5.99 3.83 -12.36
CA GLN A 112 6.24 5.28 -12.28
C GLN A 112 6.08 5.82 -10.86
N ASP A 113 6.54 7.05 -10.61
CA ASP A 113 6.27 7.78 -9.37
C ASP A 113 4.76 8.07 -9.24
N VAL A 114 4.27 8.10 -8.00
CA VAL A 114 2.87 8.44 -7.72
C VAL A 114 2.67 9.95 -7.84
N GLN A 115 2.24 10.42 -9.02
CA GLN A 115 1.99 11.84 -9.29
C GLN A 115 0.50 12.18 -9.32
N ASN A 116 -0.31 11.38 -10.01
CA ASN A 116 -1.74 11.60 -10.18
C ASN A 116 -2.54 10.32 -9.93
N LEU A 117 -3.09 10.20 -8.71
CA LEU A 117 -3.88 9.03 -8.32
C LEU A 117 -5.13 8.84 -9.18
N SER A 118 -5.78 9.93 -9.60
CA SER A 118 -6.99 9.86 -10.42
C SER A 118 -6.73 9.20 -11.79
N ASP A 119 -5.60 9.53 -12.41
CA ASP A 119 -5.22 8.93 -13.70
C ASP A 119 -4.88 7.45 -13.52
N ILE A 120 -4.14 7.11 -12.45
CA ILE A 120 -3.81 5.72 -12.10
C ILE A 120 -5.09 4.90 -11.89
N GLN A 121 -6.03 5.39 -11.09
CA GLN A 121 -7.30 4.73 -10.83
C GLN A 121 -8.16 4.60 -12.09
N SER A 122 -8.16 5.63 -12.94
CA SER A 122 -8.84 5.58 -14.24
C SER A 122 -8.28 4.49 -15.15
N MET A 123 -6.95 4.34 -15.20
CA MET A 123 -6.31 3.27 -15.98
C MET A 123 -6.66 1.88 -15.42
N ILE A 124 -6.63 1.69 -14.09
CA ILE A 124 -7.07 0.45 -13.43
C ILE A 124 -8.53 0.12 -13.82
N GLY A 125 -9.40 1.13 -13.85
CA GLY A 125 -10.81 1.00 -14.23
C GLY A 125 -11.03 0.44 -15.64
N THR A 126 -10.06 0.57 -16.55
CA THR A 126 -10.17 0.06 -17.93
C THR A 126 -10.03 -1.46 -18.06
N LEU A 127 -9.53 -2.15 -17.02
CA LEU A 127 -9.32 -3.59 -17.06
C LEU A 127 -10.62 -4.35 -17.37
N ARG A 128 -10.51 -5.35 -18.24
CA ARG A 128 -11.57 -6.27 -18.62
C ARG A 128 -11.07 -7.70 -18.49
N ALA A 129 -11.91 -8.58 -17.97
CA ALA A 129 -11.59 -9.99 -17.86
C ALA A 129 -11.75 -10.69 -19.21
N ASP A 130 -10.69 -11.38 -19.67
CA ASP A 130 -10.63 -12.20 -20.88
C ASP A 130 -9.32 -13.01 -20.87
N GLY A 131 -9.33 -14.23 -21.43
CA GLY A 131 -8.13 -15.05 -21.60
C GLY A 131 -7.84 -16.10 -20.53
N GLY A 132 -6.62 -16.57 -20.48
CA GLY A 132 -6.11 -17.61 -19.58
C GLY A 132 -5.48 -17.04 -18.31
N THR A 133 -4.61 -17.85 -17.65
CA THR A 133 -4.01 -17.49 -16.34
C THR A 133 -2.54 -17.90 -16.29
N ALA A 134 -1.64 -17.05 -16.79
CA ALA A 134 -0.20 -17.27 -16.77
C ALA A 134 0.48 -16.36 -15.72
N PHE A 135 0.86 -16.93 -14.57
CA PHE A 135 1.46 -16.18 -13.45
C PHE A 135 2.91 -15.77 -13.71
N TYR A 136 3.66 -16.64 -14.41
CA TYR A 136 5.09 -16.43 -14.63
C TYR A 136 5.38 -15.08 -15.28
N SER A 137 4.67 -14.76 -16.36
CA SER A 137 4.90 -13.52 -17.11
C SER A 137 4.66 -12.26 -16.27
N ALA A 138 3.63 -12.27 -15.42
CA ALA A 138 3.31 -11.15 -14.55
C ALA A 138 4.35 -10.97 -13.43
N LEU A 139 4.78 -12.07 -12.83
CA LEU A 139 5.80 -12.04 -11.77
C LEU A 139 7.18 -11.66 -12.32
N ASP A 140 7.55 -12.11 -13.52
CA ASP A 140 8.83 -11.74 -14.16
C ASP A 140 8.88 -10.23 -14.47
N GLU A 141 7.81 -9.68 -15.03
CA GLU A 141 7.71 -8.23 -15.27
C GLU A 141 7.77 -7.42 -13.97
N ALA A 142 7.03 -7.85 -12.94
CA ALA A 142 7.06 -7.21 -11.63
C ALA A 142 8.47 -7.27 -11.00
N TYR A 143 9.13 -8.43 -11.08
CA TYR A 143 10.47 -8.62 -10.55
C TYR A 143 11.49 -7.70 -11.24
N ARG A 144 11.44 -7.61 -12.57
CA ARG A 144 12.33 -6.72 -13.33
C ARG A 144 12.16 -5.26 -12.94
N ALA A 145 10.90 -4.79 -12.85
CA ALA A 145 10.62 -3.42 -12.46
C ALA A 145 11.12 -3.11 -11.04
N LEU A 146 10.80 -3.97 -10.07
CA LEU A 146 11.20 -3.79 -8.68
C LEU A 146 12.72 -3.95 -8.48
N SER A 147 13.38 -4.81 -9.26
CA SER A 147 14.83 -4.96 -9.19
C SER A 147 15.58 -3.69 -9.64
N ALA A 148 15.00 -2.94 -10.58
CA ALA A 148 15.55 -1.67 -11.04
C ALA A 148 15.25 -0.49 -10.11
N ALA A 149 14.23 -0.61 -9.25
CA ALA A 149 13.81 0.44 -8.32
C ALA A 149 14.85 0.68 -7.22
N GLN A 150 15.04 1.96 -6.88
CA GLN A 150 16.00 2.38 -5.84
C GLN A 150 15.36 2.54 -4.44
N THR A 151 14.09 2.19 -4.30
CA THR A 151 13.37 2.28 -3.03
C THR A 151 13.79 1.16 -2.07
N PRO A 152 13.86 1.45 -0.75
CA PRO A 152 14.24 0.45 0.25
C PRO A 152 13.16 -0.60 0.50
N GLN A 153 11.89 -0.28 0.20
CA GLN A 153 10.78 -1.22 0.34
C GLN A 153 10.19 -1.56 -1.02
N LYS A 154 9.97 -2.85 -1.25
CA LYS A 154 9.47 -3.38 -2.53
C LYS A 154 8.39 -4.41 -2.25
N HIS A 155 7.21 -4.22 -2.83
CA HIS A 155 6.08 -5.13 -2.63
C HIS A 155 5.42 -5.50 -3.95
N VAL A 156 4.94 -6.72 -4.01
CA VAL A 156 4.03 -7.20 -5.06
C VAL A 156 2.72 -7.62 -4.41
N ILE A 157 1.61 -7.09 -4.90
CA ILE A 157 0.27 -7.57 -4.58
C ILE A 157 -0.22 -8.37 -5.79
N PHE A 158 -0.59 -9.62 -5.57
CA PHE A 158 -1.06 -10.51 -6.62
C PHE A 158 -2.53 -10.85 -6.38
N LEU A 159 -3.41 -10.41 -7.27
CA LEU A 159 -4.86 -10.58 -7.19
C LEU A 159 -5.32 -11.57 -8.26
N SER A 160 -5.70 -12.77 -7.84
CA SER A 160 -6.20 -13.84 -8.71
C SER A 160 -7.25 -14.67 -7.99
N ASP A 161 -8.14 -15.30 -8.73
CA ASP A 161 -9.14 -16.22 -8.23
C ASP A 161 -8.86 -17.70 -8.57
N GLY A 162 -7.76 -17.95 -9.28
CA GLY A 162 -7.43 -19.24 -9.84
C GLY A 162 -6.09 -19.81 -9.43
N GLN A 163 -5.81 -20.98 -10.01
CA GLN A 163 -4.51 -21.60 -9.96
C GLN A 163 -3.74 -21.29 -11.25
N PRO A 164 -2.40 -21.15 -11.19
CA PRO A 164 -1.61 -20.90 -12.39
C PRO A 164 -1.73 -22.07 -13.38
N ALA A 165 -1.84 -21.72 -14.64
CA ALA A 165 -1.74 -22.69 -15.74
C ALA A 165 -0.29 -23.01 -16.10
N ASP A 166 0.65 -22.17 -15.66
CA ASP A 166 2.09 -22.26 -15.91
C ASP A 166 2.88 -22.73 -14.66
N ALA A 167 4.14 -23.09 -14.86
CA ALA A 167 5.07 -23.50 -13.81
C ALA A 167 6.31 -22.57 -13.80
N GLY A 168 7.12 -22.66 -12.75
CA GLY A 168 8.40 -21.92 -12.65
C GLY A 168 8.29 -20.57 -11.94
N PHE A 169 7.11 -20.14 -11.54
CA PHE A 169 6.91 -18.88 -10.80
C PHE A 169 7.50 -18.95 -9.39
N GLU A 170 7.66 -20.14 -8.80
CA GLU A 170 8.27 -20.33 -7.49
C GLU A 170 9.72 -19.85 -7.45
N GLU A 171 10.46 -20.03 -8.55
CA GLU A 171 11.85 -19.58 -8.65
C GLU A 171 11.94 -18.05 -8.61
N ILE A 172 11.01 -17.37 -9.28
CA ILE A 172 10.93 -15.90 -9.25
C ILE A 172 10.56 -15.40 -7.85
N VAL A 173 9.58 -16.02 -7.19
CA VAL A 173 9.19 -15.67 -5.81
C VAL A 173 10.38 -15.85 -4.86
N LEU A 174 11.15 -16.91 -5.01
CA LEU A 174 12.37 -17.13 -4.24
C LEU A 174 13.45 -16.08 -4.54
N ALA A 175 13.59 -15.65 -5.80
CA ALA A 175 14.51 -14.59 -6.19
C ALA A 175 14.09 -13.25 -5.60
N MET A 176 12.80 -12.88 -5.66
CA MET A 176 12.23 -11.68 -5.02
C MET A 176 12.53 -11.67 -3.52
N ARG A 177 12.28 -12.78 -2.82
CA ARG A 177 12.55 -12.88 -1.37
C ARG A 177 14.02 -12.72 -1.01
N LYS A 178 14.95 -13.10 -1.89
CA LYS A 178 16.40 -12.96 -1.66
C LYS A 178 16.91 -11.55 -1.95
N SER A 179 16.21 -10.80 -2.80
CA SER A 179 16.60 -9.44 -3.17
C SER A 179 16.10 -8.35 -2.19
N GLY A 180 15.30 -8.70 -1.20
CA GLY A 180 14.85 -7.82 -0.12
C GLY A 180 13.40 -7.44 -0.25
#